data_9d78562f548c008cf556d6413927e3c9
#
_entry.id   9d78562f548c008cf556d6413927e3c9
#
_cell.length_a   1.000
_cell.length_b   1.000
_cell.length_c   1.000
_cell.angle_alpha   90.00
_cell.angle_beta   90.00
_cell.angle_gamma   90.00
#
_symmetry.space_group_name_H-M   'P 1'
#
loop_
_entity.id
_entity.type
_entity.pdbx_description
1 polymer ?
#
loop_
_entity_poly.entity_id
_entity_poly.type
_entity_poly.pdbx_seq_one_letter_code
_entity_poly.pdbx_strand_id
1 'polypeptide(L)'
;KPSHYDDDGYVIQWVRSPIPSNSLASVYSLIDDSRRRKVLGDDVDIEIDVIDETNTVVRFDKLIRRLQAADCAMVGLVGVQSNQFPRAVDIGRKFLDAGIQVVMGGFHAAGSIAMLPETPREIVEAQKLGISIYAGEAEGRMDEVLKAAWAHELKPLYNLMKDLPDLSNATLPILPEKAIRRMAGAYTSFDAGRGCPFQCSFCTIINVQGRKSRHRTP
;
A
#
# COMPACT_ATOMS: atom_id res chain seq x y z
N LYS A 1 7.60 -7.30 4.56
CA LYS A 1 8.70 -8.06 3.96
C LYS A 1 10.03 -7.58 4.52
N PRO A 2 10.90 -8.45 5.02
CA PRO A 2 12.21 -8.03 5.50
C PRO A 2 13.01 -7.47 4.30
N SER A 3 13.49 -6.25 4.44
CA SER A 3 14.37 -5.61 3.47
C SER A 3 15.72 -5.40 4.14
N HIS A 4 16.78 -5.65 3.39
CA HIS A 4 18.12 -5.28 3.82
C HIS A 4 18.42 -3.88 3.29
N TYR A 5 19.06 -3.08 4.11
CA TYR A 5 19.43 -1.70 3.80
C TYR A 5 20.95 -1.58 3.79
N ASP A 6 21.47 -0.74 2.92
CA ASP A 6 22.86 -0.32 2.95
C ASP A 6 23.09 0.73 4.07
N ASP A 7 24.34 1.17 4.21
CA ASP A 7 24.73 2.12 5.26
C ASP A 7 24.08 3.51 5.08
N ASP A 8 23.61 3.83 3.88
CA ASP A 8 22.88 5.05 3.56
C ASP A 8 21.37 4.93 3.75
N GLY A 9 20.87 3.75 4.17
CA GLY A 9 19.45 3.47 4.40
C GLY A 9 18.66 3.16 3.14
N TYR A 10 19.30 2.84 2.02
CA TYR A 10 18.63 2.39 0.79
C TYR A 10 18.46 0.88 0.76
N VAL A 11 17.39 0.44 0.11
CA VAL A 11 17.09 -0.99 -0.05
C VAL A 11 18.16 -1.66 -0.90
N ILE A 12 18.83 -2.67 -0.34
CA ILE A 12 19.70 -3.55 -1.11
C ILE A 12 18.84 -4.39 -2.05
N GLN A 13 19.05 -4.22 -3.33
CA GLN A 13 18.26 -4.88 -4.36
C GLN A 13 18.78 -6.28 -4.66
N TRP A 14 17.85 -7.18 -4.89
CA TRP A 14 18.10 -8.55 -5.30
C TRP A 14 17.62 -8.76 -6.74
N VAL A 15 18.28 -9.61 -7.50
CA VAL A 15 17.82 -9.99 -8.84
C VAL A 15 16.43 -10.62 -8.77
N ARG A 16 16.19 -11.41 -7.73
CA ARG A 16 14.88 -12.01 -7.43
C ARG A 16 14.58 -11.90 -5.94
N SER A 17 13.37 -11.55 -5.62
CA SER A 17 12.92 -11.49 -4.23
C SER A 17 12.53 -12.89 -3.73
N PRO A 18 13.00 -13.31 -2.54
CA PRO A 18 12.64 -14.63 -1.99
C PRO A 18 11.18 -14.69 -1.51
N ILE A 19 10.61 -13.56 -1.06
CA ILE A 19 9.27 -13.52 -0.47
C ILE A 19 8.43 -12.45 -1.17
N PRO A 20 7.27 -12.81 -1.75
CA PRO A 20 6.36 -11.83 -2.34
C PRO A 20 5.76 -10.90 -1.27
N SER A 21 5.47 -9.66 -1.67
CA SER A 21 4.81 -8.69 -0.80
C SER A 21 3.30 -8.94 -0.78
N ASN A 22 2.78 -9.42 0.35
CA ASN A 22 1.34 -9.63 0.51
C ASN A 22 0.55 -8.31 0.45
N SER A 23 1.07 -7.23 1.05
CA SER A 23 0.43 -5.90 0.98
C SER A 23 0.31 -5.40 -0.45
N LEU A 24 1.36 -5.61 -1.27
CA LEU A 24 1.34 -5.24 -2.68
C LEU A 24 0.33 -6.08 -3.46
N ALA A 25 0.26 -7.38 -3.19
CA ALA A 25 -0.73 -8.28 -3.77
C ALA A 25 -2.17 -7.88 -3.41
N SER A 26 -2.42 -7.58 -2.12
CA SER A 26 -3.74 -7.17 -1.66
C SER A 26 -4.21 -5.88 -2.34
N VAL A 27 -3.39 -4.84 -2.34
CA VAL A 27 -3.77 -3.55 -2.95
C VAL A 27 -3.91 -3.68 -4.46
N TYR A 28 -3.00 -4.40 -5.14
CA TYR A 28 -3.13 -4.66 -6.58
C TYR A 28 -4.46 -5.33 -6.91
N SER A 29 -4.82 -6.41 -6.19
CA SER A 29 -6.06 -7.15 -6.46
C SER A 29 -7.32 -6.31 -6.21
N LEU A 30 -7.31 -5.43 -5.21
CA LEU A 30 -8.43 -4.53 -4.93
C LEU A 30 -8.59 -3.47 -6.04
N ILE A 31 -7.48 -2.91 -6.53
CA ILE A 31 -7.51 -1.95 -7.65
C ILE A 31 -7.93 -2.67 -8.95
N ASP A 32 -7.44 -3.89 -9.20
CA ASP A 32 -7.81 -4.69 -10.36
C ASP A 32 -9.30 -5.09 -10.34
N ASP A 33 -9.85 -5.38 -9.17
CA ASP A 33 -11.28 -5.60 -9.00
C ASP A 33 -12.09 -4.32 -9.29
N SER A 34 -11.66 -3.18 -8.76
CA SER A 34 -12.27 -1.87 -9.07
C SER A 34 -12.20 -1.54 -10.57
N ARG A 35 -11.06 -1.82 -11.22
CA ARG A 35 -10.88 -1.68 -12.67
C ARG A 35 -11.87 -2.55 -13.44
N ARG A 36 -12.00 -3.83 -13.09
CA ARG A 36 -12.94 -4.77 -13.75
C ARG A 36 -14.39 -4.37 -13.57
N ARG A 37 -14.74 -3.79 -12.43
CA ARG A 37 -16.09 -3.26 -12.15
C ARG A 37 -16.32 -1.86 -12.74
N LYS A 38 -15.29 -1.26 -13.37
CA LYS A 38 -15.35 0.07 -14.01
C LYS A 38 -15.85 1.16 -13.06
N VAL A 39 -15.32 1.20 -11.85
CA VAL A 39 -15.78 2.10 -10.77
C VAL A 39 -15.62 3.59 -11.08
N LEU A 40 -14.79 3.95 -12.05
CA LEU A 40 -14.59 5.32 -12.54
C LEU A 40 -15.40 5.66 -13.78
N GLY A 41 -16.19 4.72 -14.29
CA GLY A 41 -16.98 4.86 -15.51
C GLY A 41 -16.47 3.98 -16.65
N ASP A 42 -17.32 3.78 -17.67
CA ASP A 42 -17.02 2.89 -18.81
C ASP A 42 -15.91 3.42 -19.69
N ASP A 43 -15.75 4.73 -19.76
CA ASP A 43 -14.78 5.42 -20.61
C ASP A 43 -13.40 5.57 -19.96
N VAL A 44 -13.25 5.14 -18.69
CA VAL A 44 -11.97 5.24 -17.95
C VAL A 44 -11.31 3.88 -17.90
N ASP A 45 -10.09 3.79 -18.44
CA ASP A 45 -9.23 2.61 -18.27
C ASP A 45 -8.19 2.83 -17.18
N ILE A 46 -8.13 1.90 -16.22
CA ILE A 46 -7.17 1.95 -15.11
C ILE A 46 -5.99 1.05 -15.43
N GLU A 47 -4.85 1.63 -15.74
CA GLU A 47 -3.59 0.90 -15.84
C GLU A 47 -2.93 0.75 -14.47
N ILE A 48 -2.45 -0.45 -14.14
CA ILE A 48 -1.85 -0.75 -12.84
C ILE A 48 -0.42 -1.25 -13.02
N ASP A 49 0.55 -0.47 -12.54
CA ASP A 49 1.94 -0.91 -12.43
C ASP A 49 2.25 -1.40 -11.02
N VAL A 50 2.91 -2.55 -10.93
CA VAL A 50 3.34 -3.14 -9.67
C VAL A 50 4.86 -3.17 -9.62
N ILE A 51 5.44 -2.48 -8.64
CA ILE A 51 6.89 -2.37 -8.44
C ILE A 51 7.25 -2.78 -7.02
N ASP A 52 8.08 -3.79 -6.88
CA ASP A 52 8.70 -4.16 -5.61
C ASP A 52 10.16 -3.68 -5.64
N GLU A 53 10.47 -2.63 -4.88
CA GLU A 53 11.80 -2.02 -4.84
C GLU A 53 12.90 -3.01 -4.40
N THR A 54 12.55 -4.09 -3.73
CA THR A 54 13.52 -5.11 -3.32
C THR A 54 14.08 -5.96 -4.47
N ASN A 55 13.42 -5.95 -5.63
CA ASN A 55 13.86 -6.70 -6.83
C ASN A 55 13.75 -5.89 -8.13
N THR A 56 13.41 -4.61 -8.03
CA THR A 56 13.22 -3.75 -9.20
C THR A 56 13.72 -2.34 -8.92
N VAL A 57 14.66 -1.87 -9.73
CA VAL A 57 15.12 -0.48 -9.68
C VAL A 57 13.98 0.45 -10.09
N VAL A 58 13.64 1.39 -9.23
CA VAL A 58 12.64 2.43 -9.53
C VAL A 58 13.26 3.48 -10.46
N ARG A 59 12.86 3.47 -11.72
CA ARG A 59 13.31 4.46 -12.72
C ARG A 59 12.37 5.65 -12.70
N PHE A 60 12.61 6.59 -11.78
CA PHE A 60 11.73 7.74 -11.53
C PHE A 60 11.41 8.53 -12.79
N ASP A 61 12.41 8.96 -13.57
CA ASP A 61 12.19 9.78 -14.77
C ASP A 61 11.27 9.11 -15.80
N LYS A 62 11.41 7.78 -15.96
CA LYS A 62 10.55 7.02 -16.88
C LYS A 62 9.13 6.90 -16.33
N LEU A 63 8.98 6.63 -15.05
CA LEU A 63 7.67 6.52 -14.39
C LEU A 63 6.94 7.85 -14.38
N ILE A 64 7.61 8.93 -13.98
CA ILE A 64 7.03 10.27 -13.94
C ILE A 64 6.52 10.68 -15.32
N ARG A 65 7.33 10.55 -16.37
CA ARG A 65 6.88 10.88 -17.74
C ARG A 65 5.66 10.07 -18.18
N ARG A 66 5.59 8.79 -17.81
CA ARG A 66 4.44 7.96 -18.15
C ARG A 66 3.19 8.35 -17.36
N LEU A 67 3.34 8.61 -16.06
CA LEU A 67 2.24 9.02 -15.20
C LEU A 67 1.70 10.41 -15.57
N GLN A 68 2.58 11.34 -15.97
CA GLN A 68 2.18 12.66 -16.44
C GLN A 68 1.47 12.63 -17.82
N ALA A 69 1.61 11.56 -18.58
CA ALA A 69 0.90 11.38 -19.85
C ALA A 69 -0.52 10.83 -19.69
N ALA A 70 -0.92 10.41 -18.49
CA ALA A 70 -2.27 9.97 -18.17
C ALA A 70 -3.14 11.17 -17.72
N ASP A 71 -4.44 11.07 -17.92
CA ASP A 71 -5.41 12.09 -17.47
C ASP A 71 -5.41 12.26 -15.94
N CYS A 72 -5.18 11.16 -15.22
CA CYS A 72 -5.00 11.15 -13.77
C CYS A 72 -3.98 10.08 -13.39
N ALA A 73 -3.16 10.37 -12.39
CA ALA A 73 -2.17 9.42 -11.88
C ALA A 73 -2.08 9.47 -10.35
N MET A 74 -1.91 8.30 -9.76
CA MET A 74 -1.70 8.13 -8.32
C MET A 74 -0.61 7.09 -8.07
N VAL A 75 0.25 7.34 -7.10
CA VAL A 75 1.25 6.39 -6.61
C VAL A 75 0.84 5.88 -5.24
N GLY A 76 0.68 4.57 -5.09
CA GLY A 76 0.44 3.89 -3.83
C GLY A 76 1.74 3.35 -3.23
N LEU A 77 2.17 3.87 -2.07
CA LEU A 77 3.28 3.34 -1.28
C LEU A 77 2.70 2.38 -0.23
N VAL A 78 2.78 1.08 -0.50
CA VAL A 78 2.03 0.07 0.25
C VAL A 78 2.89 -0.78 1.17
N GLY A 79 2.36 -1.15 2.33
CA GLY A 79 3.01 -2.04 3.29
C GLY A 79 4.23 -1.40 3.97
N VAL A 80 4.25 -0.08 4.10
CA VAL A 80 5.37 0.68 4.66
C VAL A 80 5.56 0.34 6.14
N GLN A 81 6.74 -0.18 6.47
CA GLN A 81 7.19 -0.46 7.84
C GLN A 81 7.98 0.73 8.41
N SER A 82 8.25 0.74 9.72
CA SER A 82 8.93 1.87 10.37
C SER A 82 10.31 2.19 9.78
N ASN A 83 11.10 1.18 9.48
CA ASN A 83 12.40 1.33 8.85
C ASN A 83 12.32 1.72 7.36
N GLN A 84 11.16 1.59 6.72
CA GLN A 84 10.93 1.96 5.31
C GLN A 84 10.33 3.35 5.17
N PHE A 85 9.81 3.93 6.25
CA PHE A 85 9.04 5.17 6.21
C PHE A 85 9.86 6.36 5.66
N PRO A 86 11.12 6.62 6.08
CA PRO A 86 11.92 7.69 5.50
C PRO A 86 12.08 7.54 3.98
N ARG A 87 12.40 6.33 3.53
CA ARG A 87 12.53 6.02 2.09
C ARG A 87 11.22 6.21 1.33
N ALA A 88 10.10 5.82 1.93
CA ALA A 88 8.79 6.00 1.32
C ALA A 88 8.45 7.50 1.19
N VAL A 89 8.79 8.33 2.16
CA VAL A 89 8.63 9.79 2.08
C VAL A 89 9.49 10.37 0.94
N ASP A 90 10.75 9.94 0.79
CA ASP A 90 11.62 10.40 -0.29
C ASP A 90 11.10 10.02 -1.68
N ILE A 91 10.56 8.80 -1.82
CA ILE A 91 9.89 8.36 -3.04
C ILE A 91 8.64 9.22 -3.30
N GLY A 92 7.80 9.39 -2.28
CA GLY A 92 6.57 10.18 -2.36
C GLY A 92 6.83 11.62 -2.80
N ARG A 93 7.84 12.26 -2.22
CA ARG A 93 8.24 13.64 -2.57
C ARG A 93 8.57 13.78 -4.05
N LYS A 94 9.33 12.85 -4.64
CA LYS A 94 9.68 12.90 -6.07
C LYS A 94 8.46 12.87 -6.99
N PHE A 95 7.42 12.12 -6.61
CA PHE A 95 6.18 12.08 -7.39
C PHE A 95 5.31 13.33 -7.15
N LEU A 96 5.23 13.81 -5.91
CA LEU A 96 4.51 15.05 -5.58
C LEU A 96 5.13 16.27 -6.29
N ASP A 97 6.46 16.37 -6.32
CA ASP A 97 7.18 17.43 -7.04
C ASP A 97 6.90 17.41 -8.55
N ALA A 98 6.51 16.25 -9.08
CA ALA A 98 6.07 16.06 -10.47
C ALA A 98 4.55 16.24 -10.68
N GLY A 99 3.80 16.66 -9.65
CA GLY A 99 2.35 16.85 -9.70
C GLY A 99 1.53 15.57 -9.62
N ILE A 100 2.14 14.45 -9.20
CA ILE A 100 1.48 13.14 -9.13
C ILE A 100 1.02 12.90 -7.68
N GLN A 101 -0.24 12.51 -7.51
CA GLN A 101 -0.84 12.22 -6.22
C GLN A 101 -0.18 10.99 -5.56
N VAL A 102 -0.02 11.03 -4.22
CA VAL A 102 0.60 9.94 -3.46
C VAL A 102 -0.25 9.53 -2.27
N VAL A 103 -0.51 8.23 -2.16
CA VAL A 103 -1.14 7.60 -1.00
C VAL A 103 -0.15 6.64 -0.35
N MET A 104 0.03 6.73 0.96
CA MET A 104 0.95 5.88 1.73
C MET A 104 0.20 5.12 2.80
N GLY A 105 0.33 3.79 2.82
CA GLY A 105 -0.26 2.92 3.83
C GLY A 105 0.69 1.83 4.29
N GLY A 106 0.46 1.33 5.51
CA GLY A 106 1.25 0.25 6.08
C GLY A 106 1.26 0.29 7.61
N PHE A 107 1.97 -0.67 8.20
CA PHE A 107 1.97 -0.85 9.66
C PHE A 107 2.62 0.31 10.41
N HIS A 108 3.54 1.07 9.82
CA HIS A 108 4.10 2.24 10.49
C HIS A 108 3.02 3.29 10.78
N ALA A 109 2.32 3.74 9.75
CA ALA A 109 1.27 4.76 9.91
C ALA A 109 0.10 4.23 10.77
N ALA A 110 -0.42 3.04 10.42
CA ALA A 110 -1.55 2.44 11.13
C ALA A 110 -1.21 2.14 12.60
N GLY A 111 -0.05 1.55 12.88
CA GLY A 111 0.39 1.23 14.24
C GLY A 111 0.63 2.48 15.08
N SER A 112 1.27 3.48 14.51
CA SER A 112 1.54 4.74 15.22
C SER A 112 0.24 5.47 15.58
N ILE A 113 -0.71 5.56 14.65
CA ILE A 113 -2.03 6.18 14.89
C ILE A 113 -2.84 5.36 15.91
N ALA A 114 -2.71 4.03 15.92
CA ALA A 114 -3.46 3.17 16.83
C ALA A 114 -2.92 3.15 18.27
N MET A 115 -1.60 3.31 18.44
CA MET A 115 -0.93 3.03 19.71
C MET A 115 -0.41 4.28 20.42
N LEU A 116 -0.24 5.38 19.71
CA LEU A 116 0.25 6.63 20.30
C LEU A 116 -0.91 7.59 20.60
N PRO A 117 -0.81 8.37 21.68
CA PRO A 117 -1.87 9.33 22.07
C PRO A 117 -2.04 10.45 21.04
N GLU A 118 -0.97 10.79 20.34
CA GLU A 118 -0.97 11.81 19.28
C GLU A 118 -0.32 11.25 18.02
N THR A 119 -0.74 11.78 16.86
CA THR A 119 -0.14 11.41 15.58
C THR A 119 1.33 11.86 15.56
N PRO A 120 2.28 10.96 15.29
CA PRO A 120 3.71 11.30 15.26
C PRO A 120 4.03 12.43 14.28
N ARG A 121 5.02 13.23 14.67
CA ARG A 121 5.45 14.39 13.88
C ARG A 121 5.83 14.01 12.44
N GLU A 122 6.52 12.90 12.24
CA GLU A 122 6.91 12.44 10.91
C GLU A 122 5.70 12.15 9.99
N ILE A 123 4.59 11.64 10.54
CA ILE A 123 3.35 11.42 9.78
C ILE A 123 2.71 12.75 9.43
N VAL A 124 2.64 13.68 10.39
CA VAL A 124 2.12 15.04 10.15
C VAL A 124 2.95 15.78 9.10
N GLU A 125 4.27 15.63 9.13
CA GLU A 125 5.17 16.23 8.12
C GLU A 125 4.96 15.60 6.73
N ALA A 126 4.77 14.29 6.64
CA ALA A 126 4.43 13.62 5.38
C ALA A 126 3.09 14.14 4.80
N GLN A 127 2.08 14.36 5.65
CA GLN A 127 0.81 14.95 5.22
C GLN A 127 0.97 16.40 4.73
N LYS A 128 1.81 17.20 5.39
CA LYS A 128 2.11 18.57 4.95
C LYS A 128 2.83 18.63 3.60
N LEU A 129 3.57 17.60 3.23
CA LEU A 129 4.15 17.44 1.89
C LEU A 129 3.09 17.14 0.82
N GLY A 130 1.87 16.74 1.20
CA GLY A 130 0.81 16.32 0.29
C GLY A 130 0.63 14.81 0.18
N ILE A 131 1.31 14.01 1.01
CA ILE A 131 1.11 12.55 1.06
C ILE A 131 -0.19 12.26 1.82
N SER A 132 -1.14 11.59 1.15
CA SER A 132 -2.34 11.05 1.81
C SER A 132 -1.97 9.80 2.61
N ILE A 133 -2.25 9.81 3.90
CA ILE A 133 -1.98 8.67 4.79
C ILE A 133 -3.20 7.75 4.84
N TYR A 134 -2.95 6.45 4.63
CA TYR A 134 -3.98 5.41 4.74
C TYR A 134 -3.69 4.50 5.95
N ALA A 135 -4.55 4.55 6.95
CA ALA A 135 -4.47 3.74 8.17
C ALA A 135 -5.69 2.83 8.27
N GLY A 136 -5.48 1.53 8.16
CA GLY A 136 -6.51 0.50 8.18
C GLY A 136 -6.38 -0.51 7.04
N GLU A 137 -7.41 -1.33 6.89
CA GLU A 137 -7.52 -2.34 5.83
C GLU A 137 -8.26 -1.77 4.62
N ALA A 138 -7.83 -2.16 3.42
CA ALA A 138 -8.30 -1.54 2.17
C ALA A 138 -9.49 -2.26 1.52
N GLU A 139 -9.86 -3.44 2.01
CA GLU A 139 -10.98 -4.22 1.50
C GLU A 139 -12.29 -3.43 1.62
N GLY A 140 -13.01 -3.36 0.49
CA GLY A 140 -14.26 -2.60 0.38
C GLY A 140 -14.11 -1.07 0.41
N ARG A 141 -12.88 -0.53 0.43
CA ARG A 141 -12.61 0.93 0.52
C ARG A 141 -11.82 1.48 -0.66
N MET A 142 -11.28 0.63 -1.52
CA MET A 142 -10.43 1.06 -2.63
C MET A 142 -11.18 1.92 -3.64
N ASP A 143 -12.45 1.65 -3.88
CA ASP A 143 -13.29 2.44 -4.79
C ASP A 143 -13.37 3.93 -4.36
N GLU A 144 -13.48 4.20 -3.04
CA GLU A 144 -13.48 5.57 -2.50
C GLU A 144 -12.16 6.28 -2.80
N VAL A 145 -11.04 5.61 -2.56
CA VAL A 145 -9.71 6.17 -2.81
C VAL A 145 -9.49 6.46 -4.30
N LEU A 146 -9.88 5.53 -5.17
CA LEU A 146 -9.75 5.71 -6.62
C LEU A 146 -10.61 6.87 -7.15
N LYS A 147 -11.87 6.99 -6.68
CA LYS A 147 -12.75 8.10 -7.05
C LYS A 147 -12.22 9.44 -6.55
N ALA A 148 -11.72 9.49 -5.31
CA ALA A 148 -11.10 10.69 -4.76
C ALA A 148 -9.82 11.08 -5.52
N ALA A 149 -9.00 10.11 -5.91
CA ALA A 149 -7.82 10.36 -6.74
C ALA A 149 -8.21 10.90 -8.11
N TRP A 150 -9.21 10.30 -8.77
CA TRP A 150 -9.73 10.75 -10.06
C TRP A 150 -10.26 12.19 -10.02
N ALA A 151 -10.94 12.55 -8.92
CA ALA A 151 -11.43 13.91 -8.69
C ALA A 151 -10.37 14.90 -8.17
N HIS A 152 -9.12 14.46 -7.92
CA HIS A 152 -8.07 15.25 -7.25
C HIS A 152 -8.46 15.72 -5.85
N GLU A 153 -9.25 14.92 -5.13
CA GLU A 153 -9.82 15.21 -3.80
C GLU A 153 -9.33 14.22 -2.73
N LEU A 154 -8.12 13.70 -2.85
CA LEU A 154 -7.57 12.80 -1.84
C LEU A 154 -7.54 13.46 -0.47
N LYS A 155 -8.06 12.76 0.54
CA LYS A 155 -8.03 13.21 1.94
C LYS A 155 -6.61 13.11 2.50
N PRO A 156 -6.17 14.05 3.35
CA PRO A 156 -4.88 13.93 4.03
C PRO A 156 -4.74 12.68 4.88
N LEU A 157 -5.87 12.16 5.41
CA LEU A 157 -5.92 10.95 6.22
C LEU A 157 -7.19 10.14 5.95
N TYR A 158 -7.01 8.87 5.62
CA TYR A 158 -8.03 7.84 5.67
C TYR A 158 -7.80 7.01 6.94
N ASN A 159 -8.57 7.26 8.00
CA ASN A 159 -8.46 6.50 9.25
C ASN A 159 -9.62 5.52 9.35
N LEU A 160 -9.39 4.28 8.95
CA LEU A 160 -10.38 3.19 8.90
C LEU A 160 -10.08 2.10 9.97
N MET A 161 -9.28 2.43 10.97
CA MET A 161 -8.81 1.50 12.01
C MET A 161 -9.93 0.88 12.85
N LYS A 162 -11.07 1.57 12.99
CA LYS A 162 -12.23 1.09 13.75
C LYS A 162 -13.26 0.37 12.89
N ASP A 163 -13.09 0.40 11.57
CA ASP A 163 -14.00 -0.18 10.60
C ASP A 163 -13.30 -1.36 9.89
N LEU A 164 -13.27 -2.49 10.59
CA LEU A 164 -12.62 -3.70 10.09
C LEU A 164 -13.53 -4.42 9.09
N PRO A 165 -13.06 -4.65 7.86
CA PRO A 165 -13.88 -5.29 6.82
C PRO A 165 -14.15 -6.77 7.12
N ASP A 166 -15.26 -7.27 6.61
CA ASP A 166 -15.47 -8.71 6.46
C ASP A 166 -14.56 -9.24 5.35
N LEU A 167 -13.80 -10.29 5.64
CA LEU A 167 -12.88 -10.90 4.71
C LEU A 167 -13.48 -12.10 3.96
N SER A 168 -14.66 -12.58 4.35
CA SER A 168 -15.27 -13.80 3.79
C SER A 168 -15.42 -13.74 2.27
N ASN A 169 -15.80 -12.58 1.73
CA ASN A 169 -15.96 -12.36 0.29
C ASN A 169 -14.95 -11.36 -0.29
N ALA A 170 -13.87 -11.08 0.44
CA ALA A 170 -12.87 -10.13 -0.02
C ALA A 170 -12.02 -10.71 -1.15
N THR A 171 -11.66 -9.88 -2.12
CA THR A 171 -10.80 -10.23 -3.25
C THR A 171 -9.49 -10.86 -2.76
N LEU A 172 -9.13 -12.02 -3.32
CA LEU A 172 -7.91 -12.73 -2.97
C LEU A 172 -6.67 -11.92 -3.39
N PRO A 173 -5.65 -11.81 -2.53
CA PRO A 173 -4.39 -11.15 -2.88
C PRO A 173 -3.62 -11.93 -3.95
N ILE A 174 -3.52 -11.35 -5.13
CA ILE A 174 -2.80 -11.94 -6.28
C ILE A 174 -1.89 -10.88 -6.86
N LEU A 175 -0.64 -11.24 -7.17
CA LEU A 175 0.27 -10.39 -7.92
C LEU A 175 0.11 -10.65 -9.43
N PRO A 176 0.33 -9.63 -10.29
CA PRO A 176 0.38 -9.86 -11.73
C PRO A 176 1.54 -10.79 -12.09
N GLU A 177 1.38 -11.57 -13.15
CA GLU A 177 2.37 -12.58 -13.59
C GLU A 177 3.78 -12.00 -13.72
N LYS A 178 3.91 -10.80 -14.25
CA LYS A 178 5.20 -10.09 -14.38
C LYS A 178 5.91 -9.89 -13.05
N ALA A 179 5.18 -9.65 -11.96
CA ALA A 179 5.75 -9.52 -10.63
C ALA A 179 6.10 -10.90 -10.04
N ILE A 180 5.26 -11.92 -10.27
CA ILE A 180 5.51 -13.30 -9.82
C ILE A 180 6.79 -13.85 -10.45
N ARG A 181 7.05 -13.60 -11.73
CA ARG A 181 8.29 -14.02 -12.41
C ARG A 181 9.57 -13.44 -11.81
N ARG A 182 9.47 -12.37 -11.03
CA ARG A 182 10.59 -11.78 -10.27
C ARG A 182 10.78 -12.38 -8.87
N MET A 183 9.95 -13.35 -8.49
CA MET A 183 10.13 -14.12 -7.27
C MET A 183 11.08 -15.31 -7.52
N ALA A 184 11.86 -15.68 -6.51
CA ALA A 184 12.86 -16.73 -6.63
C ALA A 184 12.24 -18.10 -6.94
N GLY A 185 11.05 -18.39 -6.41
CA GLY A 185 10.32 -19.64 -6.64
C GLY A 185 9.15 -19.53 -7.61
N ALA A 186 8.95 -18.36 -8.27
CA ALA A 186 7.79 -18.10 -9.12
C ALA A 186 6.44 -18.40 -8.41
N TYR A 187 6.37 -18.14 -7.10
CA TYR A 187 5.20 -18.33 -6.25
C TYR A 187 4.67 -17.00 -5.71
N THR A 188 3.45 -17.02 -5.21
CA THR A 188 2.84 -15.91 -4.48
C THR A 188 2.53 -16.32 -3.04
N SER A 189 2.20 -15.33 -2.22
CA SER A 189 1.68 -15.54 -0.87
C SER A 189 0.37 -14.77 -0.70
N PHE A 190 -0.48 -15.24 0.20
CA PHE A 190 -1.71 -14.56 0.58
C PHE A 190 -1.96 -14.70 2.08
N ASP A 191 -2.73 -13.79 2.62
CA ASP A 191 -3.23 -13.90 3.99
C ASP A 191 -4.55 -14.69 3.99
N ALA A 192 -4.60 -15.79 4.74
CA ALA A 192 -5.82 -16.57 4.95
C ALA A 192 -6.80 -15.87 5.89
N GLY A 193 -6.30 -14.93 6.70
CA GLY A 193 -7.10 -14.16 7.63
C GLY A 193 -6.28 -13.12 8.37
N ARG A 194 -6.96 -12.26 9.12
CA ARG A 194 -6.38 -11.18 9.91
C ARG A 194 -7.01 -11.08 11.30
N GLY A 195 -6.35 -10.32 12.18
CA GLY A 195 -6.74 -10.20 13.57
C GLY A 195 -6.13 -11.31 14.44
N CYS A 196 -6.08 -11.10 15.75
CA CYS A 196 -5.48 -12.05 16.67
C CYS A 196 -6.20 -12.02 18.03
N PRO A 197 -6.65 -13.16 18.58
CA PRO A 197 -7.33 -13.21 19.87
C PRO A 197 -6.39 -13.10 21.06
N PHE A 198 -5.08 -13.26 20.86
CA PHE A 198 -4.08 -13.16 21.92
C PHE A 198 -3.84 -11.70 22.33
N GLN A 199 -3.40 -11.50 23.59
CA GLN A 199 -3.21 -10.17 24.17
C GLN A 199 -1.72 -9.90 24.49
N CYS A 200 -0.84 -10.13 23.55
CA CYS A 200 0.58 -9.86 23.74
C CYS A 200 0.80 -8.34 23.91
N SER A 201 1.42 -7.92 25.00
CA SER A 201 1.58 -6.50 25.38
C SER A 201 2.39 -5.68 24.36
N PHE A 202 3.26 -6.32 23.58
CA PHE A 202 4.12 -5.69 22.59
C PHE A 202 3.52 -5.70 21.18
N CYS A 203 2.36 -6.33 20.96
CA CYS A 203 1.86 -6.61 19.62
C CYS A 203 0.97 -5.51 19.07
N THR A 204 1.35 -4.96 17.92
CA THR A 204 0.58 -3.95 17.20
C THR A 204 -0.65 -4.54 16.48
N ILE A 205 -0.63 -5.83 16.14
CA ILE A 205 -1.67 -6.49 15.31
C ILE A 205 -3.06 -6.32 15.93
N ILE A 206 -3.21 -6.54 17.24
CA ILE A 206 -4.51 -6.46 17.92
C ILE A 206 -5.11 -5.04 17.89
N ASN A 207 -4.28 -4.02 17.76
CA ASN A 207 -4.70 -2.63 17.69
C ASN A 207 -4.99 -2.18 16.26
N VAL A 208 -4.34 -2.79 15.28
CA VAL A 208 -4.48 -2.46 13.85
C VAL A 208 -5.51 -3.34 13.14
N GLN A 209 -5.49 -4.65 13.41
CA GLN A 209 -6.33 -5.65 12.73
C GLN A 209 -7.44 -6.24 13.62
N GLY A 210 -7.53 -5.79 14.88
CA GLY A 210 -8.56 -6.23 15.82
C GLY A 210 -8.23 -7.52 16.57
N ARG A 211 -9.07 -7.80 17.58
CA ARG A 211 -8.91 -8.92 18.53
C ARG A 211 -9.67 -10.18 18.15
N LYS A 212 -10.37 -10.18 17.01
CA LYS A 212 -11.06 -11.36 16.47
C LYS A 212 -10.36 -11.81 15.21
N SER A 213 -10.08 -13.10 15.10
CA SER A 213 -9.63 -13.67 13.83
C SER A 213 -10.77 -13.59 12.80
N ARG A 214 -10.49 -12.97 11.67
CA ARG A 214 -11.37 -12.88 10.52
C ARG A 214 -10.70 -13.65 9.38
N HIS A 215 -11.43 -14.51 8.71
CA HIS A 215 -10.89 -15.43 7.71
C HIS A 215 -11.52 -15.15 6.35
N ARG A 216 -10.74 -15.41 5.30
CA ARG A 216 -11.27 -15.51 3.94
C ARG A 216 -11.99 -16.86 3.80
N THR A 217 -13.07 -16.91 3.06
CA THR A 217 -13.67 -18.17 2.64
C THR A 217 -12.78 -18.86 1.62
N PRO A 218 -12.69 -20.20 1.66
CA PRO A 218 -11.99 -20.99 0.64
C PRO A 218 -12.54 -20.76 -0.76
#